data_c6ba1ecd7bbb2ed232121d9219011b2a
#
_entry.id   c6ba1ecd7bbb2ed232121d9219011b2a
#
_cell.length_a   1.000
_cell.length_b   1.000
_cell.length_c   1.000
_cell.angle_alpha   90.00
_cell.angle_beta   90.00
_cell.angle_gamma   90.00
#
_symmetry.space_group_name_H-M   'P 1'
#
loop_
_entity.id
_entity.type
_entity.pdbx_description
1 polymer ?
#
loop_
_entity_poly.entity_id
_entity_poly.type
_entity_poly.pdbx_seq_one_letter_code
_entity_poly.pdbx_strand_id
1 'polypeptide(L)'
;MNYLMISIVVGIIALAVALMLSSAIGKAPAGNSRMQEIAGYIHEGAMAFLYREYKALSVFVIVVAIIISMFLSPLTAVCFVAGAVFSVCAGYIGMTVATKANVRTAEAARHGMPEALKIAFSGGAVMGLGVVGLGICGVAVAYMIFHDICLLYTSDAA
;
A
#
# COMPACT_ATOMS: atom_id res chain seq x y z
N MET A 1 -10.44 -12.74 -21.84
CA MET A 1 -10.06 -13.66 -20.73
C MET A 1 -8.56 -13.71 -20.49
N ASN A 2 -7.75 -13.78 -21.55
CA ASN A 2 -6.27 -13.85 -21.37
C ASN A 2 -5.64 -12.62 -20.70
N TYR A 3 -6.08 -11.40 -21.04
CA TYR A 3 -5.53 -10.17 -20.45
C TYR A 3 -5.77 -10.07 -18.95
N LEU A 4 -6.94 -10.50 -18.48
CA LEU A 4 -7.29 -10.50 -17.06
C LEU A 4 -6.40 -11.44 -16.25
N MET A 5 -6.19 -12.65 -16.77
CA MET A 5 -5.27 -13.62 -16.15
C MET A 5 -3.83 -13.10 -16.11
N ILE A 6 -3.38 -12.43 -17.17
CA ILE A 6 -2.06 -11.81 -17.22
C ILE A 6 -1.96 -10.71 -16.16
N SER A 7 -2.98 -9.85 -16.02
CA SER A 7 -3.00 -8.78 -15.00
C SER A 7 -2.88 -9.35 -13.58
N ILE A 8 -3.62 -10.41 -13.27
CA ILE A 8 -3.54 -11.06 -11.95
C ILE A 8 -2.14 -11.63 -11.71
N VAL A 9 -1.56 -12.32 -12.69
CA VAL A 9 -0.20 -12.88 -12.58
C VAL A 9 0.82 -11.77 -12.34
N VAL A 10 0.75 -10.67 -13.09
CA VAL A 10 1.64 -9.50 -12.91
C VAL A 10 1.46 -8.89 -11.53
N GLY A 11 0.21 -8.72 -11.06
CA GLY A 11 -0.08 -8.21 -9.72
C GLY A 11 0.48 -9.11 -8.61
N ILE A 12 0.34 -10.42 -8.73
CA ILE A 12 0.91 -11.39 -7.78
C ILE A 12 2.45 -11.33 -7.77
N ILE A 13 3.07 -11.24 -8.95
CA ILE A 13 4.53 -11.10 -9.06
C ILE A 13 4.98 -9.80 -8.38
N ALA A 14 4.28 -8.68 -8.61
CA ALA A 14 4.59 -7.40 -7.98
C ALA A 14 4.53 -7.50 -6.44
N LEU A 15 3.48 -8.13 -5.90
CA LEU A 15 3.34 -8.35 -4.46
C LEU A 15 4.43 -9.29 -3.91
N ALA A 16 4.79 -10.35 -4.62
CA ALA A 16 5.87 -11.25 -4.22
C ALA A 16 7.22 -10.52 -4.16
N VAL A 17 7.53 -9.69 -5.16
CA VAL A 17 8.74 -8.86 -5.17
C VAL A 17 8.72 -7.85 -4.03
N ALA A 18 7.59 -7.20 -3.76
CA ALA A 18 7.43 -6.29 -2.63
C ALA A 18 7.72 -6.99 -1.29
N LEU A 19 7.21 -8.19 -1.09
CA LEU A 19 7.48 -8.99 0.11
C LEU A 19 8.96 -9.36 0.24
N MET A 20 9.60 -9.76 -0.85
CA MET A 20 11.04 -10.07 -0.86
C MET A 20 11.88 -8.84 -0.50
N LEU A 21 11.59 -7.68 -1.09
CA LEU A 21 12.29 -6.43 -0.78
C LEU A 21 12.05 -5.98 0.67
N SER A 22 10.82 -6.08 1.16
CA SER A 22 10.48 -5.78 2.56
C SER A 22 11.24 -6.66 3.54
N SER A 23 11.37 -7.97 3.23
CA SER A 23 12.17 -8.90 4.02
C SER A 23 13.67 -8.54 3.99
N ALA A 24 14.19 -8.18 2.82
CA ALA A 24 15.59 -7.76 2.66
C ALA A 24 15.89 -6.49 3.48
N ILE A 25 15.00 -5.50 3.44
CA ILE A 25 15.08 -4.29 4.28
C ILE A 25 15.09 -4.68 5.75
N GLY A 26 14.20 -5.59 6.17
CA GLY A 26 14.11 -6.04 7.56
C GLY A 26 15.40 -6.67 8.11
N LYS A 27 16.21 -7.27 7.26
CA LYS A 27 17.50 -7.89 7.62
C LYS A 27 18.67 -6.91 7.67
N ALA A 28 18.53 -5.72 7.09
CA ALA A 28 19.59 -4.71 7.11
C ALA A 28 19.80 -4.14 8.53
N PRO A 29 21.04 -3.77 8.89
CA PRO A 29 21.36 -3.21 10.21
C PRO A 29 20.54 -1.96 10.50
N ALA A 30 20.00 -1.85 11.72
CA ALA A 30 19.17 -0.72 12.15
C ALA A 30 19.98 0.39 12.84
N GLY A 31 21.31 0.27 12.86
CA GLY A 31 22.20 1.24 13.49
C GLY A 31 22.29 1.11 15.01
N ASN A 32 22.84 2.15 15.64
CA ASN A 32 23.05 2.19 17.08
C ASN A 32 21.74 2.42 17.88
N SER A 33 21.82 2.27 19.22
CA SER A 33 20.65 2.42 20.11
C SER A 33 19.95 3.77 19.96
N ARG A 34 20.71 4.85 19.76
CA ARG A 34 20.13 6.19 19.58
C ARG A 34 19.35 6.33 18.27
N MET A 35 19.84 5.74 17.20
CA MET A 35 19.14 5.71 15.90
C MET A 35 17.85 4.91 16.00
N GLN A 36 17.88 3.79 16.71
CA GLN A 36 16.68 2.95 16.91
C GLN A 36 15.64 3.65 17.80
N GLU A 37 16.07 4.37 18.82
CA GLU A 37 15.20 5.19 19.68
C GLU A 37 14.48 6.28 18.85
N ILE A 38 15.21 7.02 18.02
CA ILE A 38 14.64 8.04 17.13
C ILE A 38 13.70 7.39 16.11
N ALA A 39 14.04 6.23 15.54
CA ALA A 39 13.19 5.48 14.65
C ALA A 39 11.89 5.03 15.31
N GLY A 40 11.94 4.72 16.63
CA GLY A 40 10.75 4.44 17.43
C GLY A 40 9.79 5.62 17.48
N TYR A 41 10.30 6.82 17.78
CA TYR A 41 9.47 8.04 17.78
C TYR A 41 8.89 8.37 16.42
N ILE A 42 9.67 8.20 15.34
CA ILE A 42 9.18 8.38 13.96
C ILE A 42 8.06 7.39 13.65
N HIS A 43 8.23 6.12 14.03
CA HIS A 43 7.23 5.09 13.81
C HIS A 43 5.93 5.39 14.59
N GLU A 44 6.06 5.77 15.86
CA GLU A 44 4.91 6.14 16.69
C GLU A 44 4.15 7.34 16.10
N GLY A 45 4.86 8.39 15.68
CA GLY A 45 4.27 9.53 15.00
C GLY A 45 3.57 9.17 13.71
N ALA A 46 4.18 8.29 12.89
CA ALA A 46 3.60 7.81 11.65
C ALA A 46 2.32 6.99 11.88
N MET A 47 2.31 6.13 12.90
CA MET A 47 1.11 5.35 13.24
C MET A 47 -0.01 6.24 13.81
N ALA A 48 0.32 7.23 14.62
CA ALA A 48 -0.64 8.21 15.12
C ALA A 48 -1.26 9.04 13.99
N PHE A 49 -0.45 9.43 12.99
CA PHE A 49 -0.93 10.10 11.77
C PHE A 49 -1.90 9.21 11.00
N LEU A 50 -1.51 7.97 10.70
CA LEU A 50 -2.36 7.01 9.98
C LEU A 50 -3.70 6.77 10.70
N TYR A 51 -3.67 6.65 12.02
CA TYR A 51 -4.89 6.45 12.80
C TYR A 51 -5.87 7.62 12.63
N ARG A 52 -5.38 8.86 12.65
CA ARG A 52 -6.19 10.05 12.42
C ARG A 52 -6.73 10.11 11.00
N GLU A 53 -5.88 9.85 10.03
CA GLU A 53 -6.22 9.84 8.61
C GLU A 53 -7.31 8.80 8.32
N TYR A 54 -7.12 7.57 8.80
CA TYR A 54 -8.07 6.48 8.56
C TYR A 54 -9.41 6.72 9.25
N LYS A 55 -9.43 7.41 10.39
CA LYS A 55 -10.68 7.81 11.04
C LYS A 55 -11.46 8.82 10.17
N ALA A 56 -10.80 9.81 9.62
CA ALA A 56 -11.40 10.77 8.71
C ALA A 56 -11.86 10.11 7.40
N LEU A 57 -10.98 9.26 6.83
CA LEU A 57 -11.27 8.50 5.62
C LEU A 57 -12.47 7.56 5.79
N SER A 58 -12.61 6.90 6.94
CA SER A 58 -13.74 6.02 7.22
C SER A 58 -15.08 6.75 7.15
N VAL A 59 -15.15 7.95 7.72
CA VAL A 59 -16.36 8.78 7.64
C VAL A 59 -16.67 9.15 6.18
N PHE A 60 -15.66 9.58 5.44
CA PHE A 60 -15.79 9.92 4.02
C PHE A 60 -16.26 8.71 3.19
N VAL A 61 -15.65 7.55 3.37
CA VAL A 61 -16.00 6.32 2.64
C VAL A 61 -17.44 5.90 2.93
N ILE A 62 -17.88 5.98 4.18
CA ILE A 62 -19.28 5.65 4.56
C ILE A 62 -20.25 6.60 3.86
N VAL A 63 -20.02 7.91 3.92
CA VAL A 63 -20.91 8.90 3.30
C VAL A 63 -20.98 8.68 1.79
N VAL A 64 -19.84 8.53 1.12
CA VAL A 64 -19.80 8.33 -0.33
C VAL A 64 -20.41 6.98 -0.73
N ALA A 65 -20.19 5.91 0.05
CA ALA A 65 -20.80 4.60 -0.21
C ALA A 65 -22.34 4.66 -0.13
N ILE A 66 -22.89 5.42 0.82
CA ILE A 66 -24.34 5.62 0.92
C ILE A 66 -24.85 6.37 -0.32
N ILE A 67 -24.18 7.44 -0.73
CA ILE A 67 -24.55 8.22 -1.93
C ILE A 67 -24.51 7.33 -3.18
N ILE A 68 -23.42 6.56 -3.37
CA ILE A 68 -23.28 5.62 -4.49
C ILE A 68 -24.41 4.58 -4.47
N SER A 69 -24.72 4.04 -3.30
CA SER A 69 -25.77 3.03 -3.16
C SER A 69 -27.16 3.56 -3.52
N MET A 70 -27.43 4.85 -3.21
CA MET A 70 -28.72 5.48 -3.49
C MET A 70 -28.88 5.94 -4.95
N PHE A 71 -27.82 6.45 -5.56
CA PHE A 71 -27.89 7.07 -6.89
C PHE A 71 -27.41 6.18 -8.03
N LEU A 72 -26.54 5.18 -7.77
CA LEU A 72 -26.04 4.27 -8.80
C LEU A 72 -26.56 2.84 -8.55
N SER A 73 -25.83 2.08 -7.74
CA SER A 73 -26.24 0.72 -7.36
C SER A 73 -25.58 0.28 -6.05
N PRO A 74 -26.23 -0.60 -5.27
CA PRO A 74 -25.60 -1.18 -4.07
C PRO A 74 -24.32 -1.96 -4.39
N LEU A 75 -24.27 -2.59 -5.58
CA LEU A 75 -23.12 -3.36 -6.02
C LEU A 75 -21.88 -2.49 -6.23
N THR A 76 -22.06 -1.32 -6.86
CA THR A 76 -21.00 -0.34 -7.04
C THR A 76 -20.48 0.19 -5.71
N ALA A 77 -21.38 0.42 -4.73
CA ALA A 77 -20.99 0.82 -3.39
C ALA A 77 -20.12 -0.23 -2.68
N VAL A 78 -20.41 -1.51 -2.86
CA VAL A 78 -19.58 -2.61 -2.31
C VAL A 78 -18.18 -2.61 -2.94
N CYS A 79 -18.08 -2.43 -4.26
CA CYS A 79 -16.78 -2.34 -4.93
C CYS A 79 -15.98 -1.12 -4.48
N PHE A 80 -16.64 0.02 -4.30
CA PHE A 80 -16.00 1.23 -3.77
C PHE A 80 -15.43 1.00 -2.38
N VAL A 81 -16.19 0.40 -1.47
CA VAL A 81 -15.72 0.06 -0.11
C VAL A 81 -14.57 -0.93 -0.14
N ALA A 82 -14.63 -1.94 -1.01
CA ALA A 82 -13.53 -2.90 -1.17
C ALA A 82 -12.25 -2.21 -1.66
N GLY A 83 -12.35 -1.30 -2.64
CA GLY A 83 -11.22 -0.49 -3.11
C GLY A 83 -10.63 0.37 -1.98
N ALA A 84 -11.47 1.02 -1.17
CA ALA A 84 -11.03 1.80 -0.02
C ALA A 84 -10.28 0.94 1.01
N VAL A 85 -10.74 -0.28 1.28
CA VAL A 85 -10.04 -1.23 2.18
C VAL A 85 -8.67 -1.61 1.63
N PHE A 86 -8.55 -1.93 0.33
CA PHE A 86 -7.25 -2.21 -0.29
C PHE A 86 -6.30 -1.01 -0.22
N SER A 87 -6.81 0.21 -0.44
CA SER A 87 -6.04 1.45 -0.32
C SER A 87 -5.50 1.65 1.09
N VAL A 88 -6.34 1.47 2.12
CA VAL A 88 -5.94 1.54 3.53
C VAL A 88 -4.86 0.51 3.86
N CYS A 89 -5.03 -0.73 3.40
CA CYS A 89 -4.04 -1.80 3.62
C CYS A 89 -2.71 -1.46 2.95
N ALA A 90 -2.72 -0.98 1.71
CA ALA A 90 -1.52 -0.58 0.99
C ALA A 90 -0.80 0.58 1.69
N GLY A 91 -1.53 1.59 2.16
CA GLY A 91 -1.00 2.72 2.91
C GLY A 91 -0.36 2.29 4.23
N TYR A 92 -1.01 1.42 4.98
CA TYR A 92 -0.48 0.88 6.24
C TYR A 92 0.82 0.09 6.04
N ILE A 93 0.84 -0.82 5.06
CA ILE A 93 2.03 -1.61 4.72
C ILE A 93 3.15 -0.68 4.26
N GLY A 94 2.84 0.26 3.36
CA GLY A 94 3.82 1.22 2.84
C GLY A 94 4.44 2.07 3.94
N MET A 95 3.66 2.64 4.83
CA MET A 95 4.15 3.46 5.95
C MET A 95 4.99 2.64 6.93
N THR A 96 4.56 1.41 7.23
CA THR A 96 5.31 0.51 8.12
C THR A 96 6.67 0.16 7.53
N VAL A 97 6.76 -0.12 6.23
CA VAL A 97 8.03 -0.43 5.57
C VAL A 97 8.89 0.83 5.42
N ALA A 98 8.30 1.97 5.06
CA ALA A 98 9.02 3.24 4.93
C ALA A 98 9.69 3.66 6.25
N THR A 99 8.98 3.59 7.37
CA THR A 99 9.56 3.93 8.69
C THR A 99 10.68 2.97 9.09
N LYS A 100 10.57 1.69 8.74
CA LYS A 100 11.66 0.71 8.94
C LYS A 100 12.86 0.95 8.02
N ALA A 101 12.61 1.37 6.77
CA ALA A 101 13.67 1.64 5.80
C ALA A 101 14.47 2.90 6.19
N ASN A 102 13.84 3.92 6.77
CA ASN A 102 14.48 5.19 7.10
C ASN A 102 15.73 5.04 7.99
N VAL A 103 15.62 4.33 9.10
CA VAL A 103 16.74 4.13 10.02
C VAL A 103 17.86 3.29 9.38
N ARG A 104 17.50 2.31 8.57
CA ARG A 104 18.44 1.45 7.86
C ARG A 104 19.18 2.18 6.74
N THR A 105 18.49 3.08 6.06
CA THR A 105 19.09 4.00 5.08
C THR A 105 20.10 4.93 5.77
N ALA A 106 19.75 5.48 6.93
CA ALA A 106 20.63 6.34 7.70
C ALA A 106 21.89 5.59 8.20
N GLU A 107 21.75 4.33 8.64
CA GLU A 107 22.91 3.50 9.01
C GLU A 107 23.76 3.15 7.79
N ALA A 108 23.15 2.74 6.68
CA ALA A 108 23.86 2.42 5.45
C ALA A 108 24.62 3.64 4.87
N ALA A 109 24.12 4.85 5.08
CA ALA A 109 24.80 6.08 4.66
C ALA A 109 26.16 6.29 5.33
N ARG A 110 26.39 5.68 6.50
CA ARG A 110 27.70 5.68 7.17
C ARG A 110 28.75 4.83 6.44
N HIS A 111 28.30 3.85 5.67
CA HIS A 111 29.16 2.97 4.88
C HIS A 111 29.33 3.44 3.44
N GLY A 112 28.42 4.29 2.97
CA GLY A 112 28.50 4.92 1.65
C GLY A 112 27.16 5.19 0.99
N MET A 113 27.16 6.12 0.06
CA MET A 113 25.96 6.52 -0.67
C MET A 113 25.29 5.38 -1.47
N PRO A 114 26.02 4.47 -2.15
CA PRO A 114 25.40 3.41 -2.93
C PRO A 114 24.57 2.45 -2.06
N GLU A 115 25.04 2.12 -0.87
CA GLU A 115 24.31 1.22 0.05
C GLU A 115 23.06 1.90 0.61
N ALA A 116 23.15 3.18 0.97
CA ALA A 116 22.02 3.97 1.44
C ALA A 116 20.91 4.07 0.36
N LEU A 117 21.30 4.40 -0.88
CA LEU A 117 20.37 4.49 -2.00
C LEU A 117 19.68 3.15 -2.29
N LYS A 118 20.40 2.05 -2.21
CA LYS A 118 19.82 0.71 -2.41
C LYS A 118 18.69 0.44 -1.43
N ILE A 119 18.86 0.76 -0.14
CA ILE A 119 17.82 0.56 0.88
C ILE A 119 16.67 1.54 0.67
N ALA A 120 16.97 2.81 0.40
CA ALA A 120 15.96 3.84 0.18
C ALA A 120 15.06 3.50 -1.03
N PHE A 121 15.65 3.16 -2.17
CA PHE A 121 14.92 2.74 -3.37
C PHE A 121 14.13 1.44 -3.15
N SER A 122 14.68 0.49 -2.41
CA SER A 122 13.95 -0.73 -2.05
C SER A 122 12.71 -0.42 -1.21
N GLY A 123 12.80 0.53 -0.27
CA GLY A 123 11.65 1.00 0.53
C GLY A 123 10.55 1.63 -0.33
N GLY A 124 10.93 2.51 -1.24
CA GLY A 124 10.00 3.10 -2.21
C GLY A 124 9.38 2.08 -3.17
N ALA A 125 10.20 1.12 -3.64
CA ALA A 125 9.73 0.04 -4.51
C ALA A 125 8.71 -0.86 -3.81
N VAL A 126 8.87 -1.17 -2.52
CA VAL A 126 7.88 -1.94 -1.75
C VAL A 126 6.55 -1.23 -1.71
N MET A 127 6.55 0.09 -1.47
CA MET A 127 5.32 0.88 -1.47
C MET A 127 4.67 0.91 -2.85
N GLY A 128 5.43 1.24 -3.89
CA GLY A 128 4.93 1.32 -5.26
C GLY A 128 4.38 -0.02 -5.79
N LEU A 129 5.14 -1.11 -5.63
CA LEU A 129 4.71 -2.45 -6.05
C LEU A 129 3.54 -2.96 -5.20
N GLY A 130 3.48 -2.60 -3.91
CA GLY A 130 2.36 -2.92 -3.04
C GLY A 130 1.06 -2.28 -3.51
N VAL A 131 1.08 -0.98 -3.77
CA VAL A 131 -0.09 -0.23 -4.27
C VAL A 131 -0.53 -0.75 -5.64
N VAL A 132 0.40 -0.85 -6.60
CA VAL A 132 0.09 -1.32 -7.96
C VAL A 132 -0.36 -2.77 -7.95
N GLY A 133 0.31 -3.64 -7.20
CA GLY A 133 -0.04 -5.07 -7.11
C GLY A 133 -1.43 -5.29 -6.52
N LEU A 134 -1.75 -4.62 -5.40
CA LEU A 134 -3.08 -4.69 -4.79
C LEU A 134 -4.15 -4.07 -5.69
N GLY A 135 -3.85 -2.93 -6.34
CA GLY A 135 -4.77 -2.27 -7.26
C GLY A 135 -5.12 -3.15 -8.46
N ILE A 136 -4.11 -3.67 -9.17
CA ILE A 136 -4.33 -4.54 -10.33
C ILE A 136 -5.09 -5.82 -9.93
N CYS A 137 -4.70 -6.48 -8.84
CA CYS A 137 -5.40 -7.67 -8.36
C CYS A 137 -6.83 -7.35 -7.95
N GLY A 138 -7.06 -6.24 -7.23
CA GLY A 138 -8.38 -5.82 -6.78
C GLY A 138 -9.33 -5.54 -7.94
N VAL A 139 -8.88 -4.76 -8.92
CA VAL A 139 -9.65 -4.45 -10.15
C VAL A 139 -9.94 -5.72 -10.95
N ALA A 140 -8.93 -6.58 -11.14
CA ALA A 140 -9.10 -7.80 -11.90
C ALA A 140 -10.11 -8.77 -11.24
N VAL A 141 -10.04 -8.92 -9.91
CA VAL A 141 -10.97 -9.74 -9.14
C VAL A 141 -12.38 -9.16 -9.16
N ALA A 142 -12.53 -7.85 -8.98
CA ALA A 142 -13.83 -7.18 -9.06
C ALA A 142 -14.47 -7.39 -10.42
N TYR A 143 -13.71 -7.23 -11.52
CA TYR A 143 -14.20 -7.50 -12.86
C TYR A 143 -14.59 -8.96 -13.09
N MET A 144 -13.83 -9.91 -12.54
CA MET A 144 -14.18 -11.34 -12.65
C MET A 144 -15.49 -11.68 -11.95
N ILE A 145 -15.77 -11.05 -10.81
CA ILE A 145 -16.97 -11.33 -10.03
C ILE A 145 -18.22 -10.68 -10.65
N PHE A 146 -18.08 -9.44 -11.09
CA PHE A 146 -19.24 -8.63 -11.46
C PHE A 146 -19.46 -8.51 -12.98
N HIS A 147 -18.47 -8.85 -13.81
CA HIS A 147 -18.51 -8.78 -15.29
C HIS A 147 -18.97 -7.41 -15.83
N ASP A 148 -18.84 -6.35 -15.06
CA ASP A 148 -19.34 -5.02 -15.42
C ASP A 148 -18.17 -4.01 -15.49
N ILE A 149 -18.00 -3.41 -16.67
CA ILE A 149 -16.93 -2.44 -16.94
C ILE A 149 -17.18 -1.13 -16.16
N CYS A 150 -18.43 -0.83 -15.82
CA CYS A 150 -18.77 0.38 -15.05
C CYS A 150 -18.17 0.37 -13.63
N LEU A 151 -17.92 -0.81 -13.07
CA LEU A 151 -17.28 -0.99 -11.77
C LEU A 151 -15.77 -0.65 -11.78
N LEU A 152 -15.11 -0.79 -12.94
CA LEU A 152 -13.73 -0.39 -13.13
C LEU A 152 -13.50 1.12 -12.92
N TYR A 153 -14.44 1.92 -13.43
CA TYR A 153 -14.36 3.38 -13.32
C TYR A 153 -14.48 3.89 -11.88
N THR A 154 -15.21 3.20 -11.02
CA THR A 154 -15.37 3.62 -9.60
C THR A 154 -14.23 3.17 -8.71
N SER A 155 -13.52 2.10 -9.06
CA SER A 155 -12.33 1.65 -8.31
C SER A 155 -11.08 2.48 -8.62
N ASP A 156 -11.02 3.09 -9.80
CA ASP A 156 -9.87 3.91 -10.23
C ASP A 156 -9.96 5.37 -9.71
N ALA A 157 -11.14 5.78 -9.25
CA ALA A 157 -11.39 7.11 -8.70
C ALA A 157 -11.20 7.20 -7.17
N ALA A 158 -10.86 6.10 -6.50
CA ALA A 158 -10.57 6.00 -5.08
C ALA A 158 -9.06 5.91 -4.82
#